data_e1c74453d0cb1ebe81d7c3c60a68b5a2
#
_entry.id   e1c74453d0cb1ebe81d7c3c60a68b5a2
#
_cell.length_a   1.000
_cell.length_b   1.000
_cell.length_c   1.000
_cell.angle_alpha   90.00
_cell.angle_beta   90.00
_cell.angle_gamma   90.00
#
_symmetry.space_group_name_H-M   'P 1'
#
loop_
_entity.id
_entity.type
_entity.pdbx_description
1 polymer ?
#
loop_
_entity_poly.entity_id
_entity_poly.type
_entity_poly.pdbx_seq_one_letter_code
_entity_poly.pdbx_strand_id
1 'polypeptide(L)'
;MIVRTLVMPVGALWILLVVSGSIAQEAPSRAAWDFEQRPLGQEWTAGGQITISRIAGEIPDQPKPKKPGDLVPAGQVAQLDAQANSYLALKKDLPRIPWERAERISFWVGRSPAEAKRDPDCTFDLLFLDAANRTVFSRKVVLTGSGWQQVEIPLEWIAPTPGQVGDWPEVERLAFSFREESHLTFDALQADLGARPRQGISLATMLPIAFPDTPAKEIKTVERDGYVVATNAADCDPATVADILQPVVEQMTKDLPLQPSATPARLLIFATRQEYQKFPPRLAEQYGKEAALPQSDGFTLLGWATASWDAQQGAQRPVFVHEFVHSFLETRLGLANSGEWLQEGLATYYQLQAYPQKNVPEFIRDGIAREQFDLKALTSGKPIAATTYWQAATLCSLLVRDPTYQPKFKDLIAALRKSRSTALQPHLATVLQVDFDQLTADWKKHCREAFP
;
A
#
# COMPACT_ATOMS: atom_id res chain seq x y z
N MET A 1 84.69 -18.08 7.52
CA MET A 1 83.92 -18.34 6.29
C MET A 1 82.84 -17.29 6.26
N ILE A 2 83.06 -16.26 5.41
CA ILE A 2 82.32 -14.99 5.39
C ILE A 2 81.18 -15.10 4.38
N VAL A 3 79.93 -15.00 4.81
CA VAL A 3 78.83 -14.88 3.88
C VAL A 3 78.56 -13.39 3.68
N ARG A 4 78.75 -12.91 2.46
CA ARG A 4 78.39 -11.55 2.02
C ARG A 4 76.94 -11.54 1.58
N THR A 5 76.15 -10.78 2.28
CA THR A 5 74.77 -10.46 1.87
C THR A 5 74.78 -9.34 0.83
N LEU A 6 74.23 -9.60 -0.34
CA LEU A 6 74.02 -8.63 -1.40
C LEU A 6 72.72 -7.89 -1.16
N VAL A 7 72.83 -6.59 -0.92
CA VAL A 7 71.67 -5.72 -0.84
C VAL A 7 71.38 -5.16 -2.22
N MET A 8 70.21 -5.50 -2.79
CA MET A 8 69.73 -4.84 -4.00
C MET A 8 68.82 -3.65 -3.63
N PRO A 9 68.89 -2.52 -4.32
CA PRO A 9 68.00 -1.38 -4.05
C PRO A 9 66.58 -1.64 -4.58
N VAL A 10 65.61 -1.46 -3.73
CA VAL A 10 64.18 -1.50 -4.08
C VAL A 10 63.84 -0.21 -4.81
N GLY A 11 63.61 -0.32 -6.12
CA GLY A 11 63.04 0.75 -6.92
C GLY A 11 61.61 0.99 -6.55
N ALA A 12 61.32 2.19 -6.05
CA ALA A 12 59.97 2.63 -5.75
C ALA A 12 59.15 2.77 -7.04
N LEU A 13 58.28 1.79 -7.32
CA LEU A 13 57.26 1.87 -8.37
C LEU A 13 56.10 2.71 -7.83
N TRP A 14 56.04 3.99 -8.19
CA TRP A 14 54.86 4.83 -7.96
C TRP A 14 53.77 4.37 -8.93
N ILE A 15 52.83 3.53 -8.45
CA ILE A 15 51.58 3.29 -9.13
C ILE A 15 50.68 4.53 -8.89
N LEU A 16 50.62 5.37 -9.91
CA LEU A 16 49.56 6.40 -9.97
C LEU A 16 48.23 5.68 -10.10
N LEU A 17 47.56 5.45 -8.98
CA LEU A 17 46.12 5.13 -8.93
C LEU A 17 45.38 6.39 -9.41
N VAL A 18 45.12 6.46 -10.72
CA VAL A 18 44.09 7.36 -11.23
C VAL A 18 42.76 6.79 -10.73
N VAL A 19 42.33 7.25 -9.56
CA VAL A 19 40.95 7.10 -9.13
C VAL A 19 40.15 7.98 -10.08
N SER A 20 39.70 7.41 -11.18
CA SER A 20 38.59 7.97 -11.95
C SER A 20 37.37 7.91 -11.05
N GLY A 21 37.26 8.88 -10.18
CA GLY A 21 35.98 9.20 -9.50
C GLY A 21 35.00 9.54 -10.60
N SER A 22 34.19 8.57 -11.01
CA SER A 22 32.91 8.88 -11.61
C SER A 22 32.20 9.73 -10.56
N ILE A 23 32.12 11.04 -10.80
CA ILE A 23 31.23 11.94 -10.11
C ILE A 23 29.85 11.33 -10.42
N ALA A 24 29.32 10.52 -9.50
CA ALA A 24 27.94 10.09 -9.57
C ALA A 24 27.14 11.41 -9.62
N GLN A 25 26.57 11.69 -10.79
CA GLN A 25 25.71 12.84 -10.96
C GLN A 25 24.62 12.68 -9.93
N GLU A 26 24.60 13.52 -8.89
CA GLU A 26 23.56 13.45 -7.86
C GLU A 26 22.23 13.45 -8.60
N ALA A 27 21.45 12.41 -8.37
CA ALA A 27 20.11 12.34 -8.96
C ALA A 27 19.33 13.58 -8.54
N PRO A 28 18.57 14.20 -9.47
CA PRO A 28 17.87 15.45 -9.18
C PRO A 28 17.06 15.33 -7.89
N SER A 29 17.17 16.31 -7.02
CA SER A 29 16.41 16.38 -5.77
C SER A 29 14.94 16.79 -6.01
N ARG A 30 14.59 17.15 -7.23
CA ARG A 30 13.26 17.63 -7.60
C ARG A 30 12.96 17.40 -9.08
N ALA A 31 11.73 16.99 -9.37
CA ALA A 31 11.12 17.11 -10.69
C ALA A 31 10.11 18.27 -10.65
N ALA A 32 10.10 19.11 -11.68
CA ALA A 32 9.24 20.31 -11.70
C ALA A 32 8.71 20.61 -13.10
N TRP A 33 7.51 21.20 -13.13
CA TRP A 33 6.78 21.66 -14.32
C TRP A 33 6.21 23.04 -14.01
N ASP A 34 6.78 24.06 -14.62
CA ASP A 34 6.42 25.46 -14.39
C ASP A 34 5.51 26.05 -15.48
N PHE A 35 5.16 25.24 -16.50
CA PHE A 35 4.37 25.61 -17.66
C PHE A 35 4.94 26.77 -18.49
N GLU A 36 6.11 27.29 -18.18
CA GLU A 36 6.75 28.44 -18.83
C GLU A 36 7.50 28.05 -20.10
N GLN A 37 8.33 27.01 -20.00
CA GLN A 37 9.43 26.78 -20.95
C GLN A 37 9.05 25.86 -22.10
N ARG A 38 8.16 24.89 -21.91
CA ARG A 38 7.83 23.88 -22.91
C ARG A 38 6.39 23.97 -23.39
N PRO A 39 6.11 23.75 -24.68
CA PRO A 39 4.74 23.67 -25.15
C PRO A 39 3.95 22.59 -24.38
N LEU A 40 2.74 22.92 -23.92
CA LEU A 40 1.88 22.01 -23.13
C LEU A 40 1.71 20.64 -23.81
N GLY A 41 1.49 20.64 -25.14
CA GLY A 41 1.37 19.40 -25.92
C GLY A 41 2.64 18.56 -26.02
N GLN A 42 3.79 19.00 -25.56
CA GLN A 42 5.01 18.18 -25.47
C GLN A 42 5.07 17.38 -24.18
N GLU A 43 4.55 17.88 -23.07
CA GLU A 43 4.61 17.24 -21.76
C GLU A 43 3.32 16.57 -21.34
N TRP A 44 2.18 17.08 -21.81
CA TRP A 44 0.86 16.64 -21.40
C TRP A 44 0.05 16.04 -22.53
N THR A 45 -0.77 15.06 -22.20
CA THR A 45 -1.79 14.48 -23.06
C THR A 45 -3.14 14.60 -22.39
N ALA A 46 -4.13 15.00 -23.16
CA ALA A 46 -5.52 15.14 -22.73
C ALA A 46 -6.34 13.97 -23.22
N GLY A 47 -7.32 13.54 -22.43
CA GLY A 47 -8.34 12.56 -22.80
C GLY A 47 -9.72 13.03 -22.36
N GLY A 48 -10.75 12.67 -23.13
CA GLY A 48 -12.09 13.25 -22.96
C GLY A 48 -12.19 14.65 -23.55
N GLN A 49 -13.14 15.43 -23.07
CA GLN A 49 -13.34 16.82 -23.50
C GLN A 49 -12.63 17.76 -22.51
N ILE A 50 -11.36 18.00 -22.76
CA ILE A 50 -10.54 18.91 -21.98
C ILE A 50 -9.78 19.85 -22.91
N THR A 51 -9.81 21.14 -22.60
CA THR A 51 -8.99 22.15 -23.25
C THR A 51 -7.95 22.63 -22.25
N ILE A 52 -6.70 22.66 -22.69
CA ILE A 52 -5.60 23.23 -21.93
C ILE A 52 -4.95 24.35 -22.76
N SER A 53 -4.84 25.52 -22.20
CA SER A 53 -4.22 26.67 -22.85
C SER A 53 -3.28 27.36 -21.88
N ARG A 54 -2.34 28.09 -22.44
CA ARG A 54 -1.43 28.94 -21.68
C ARG A 54 -1.95 30.35 -21.67
N ILE A 55 -2.11 30.94 -20.51
CA ILE A 55 -2.53 32.31 -20.35
C ILE A 55 -1.50 33.09 -19.53
N ALA A 56 -1.42 34.41 -19.74
CA ALA A 56 -0.70 35.27 -18.83
C ALA A 56 -1.39 35.25 -17.47
N GLY A 57 -0.68 34.80 -16.44
CA GLY A 57 -1.25 34.70 -15.11
C GLY A 57 -1.41 36.08 -14.50
N GLU A 58 -2.64 36.55 -14.35
CA GLU A 58 -2.93 37.57 -13.36
C GLU A 58 -2.83 36.90 -11.98
N ILE A 59 -1.68 37.05 -11.33
CA ILE A 59 -1.46 36.55 -9.97
C ILE A 59 -1.58 37.76 -9.03
N PRO A 60 -2.81 38.08 -8.59
CA PRO A 60 -2.97 39.15 -7.58
C PRO A 60 -2.33 38.65 -6.30
N ASP A 61 -1.48 39.46 -5.68
CA ASP A 61 -0.78 39.15 -4.45
C ASP A 61 0.05 37.86 -4.53
N GLN A 62 1.33 37.96 -4.85
CA GLN A 62 2.21 36.78 -4.99
C GLN A 62 1.96 35.79 -3.85
N PRO A 63 1.45 34.57 -4.17
CA PRO A 63 1.14 33.59 -3.16
C PRO A 63 2.42 33.16 -2.44
N LYS A 64 2.37 33.10 -1.11
CA LYS A 64 3.53 32.68 -0.30
C LYS A 64 3.59 31.16 -0.25
N PRO A 65 4.73 30.53 -0.61
CA PRO A 65 4.87 29.09 -0.54
C PRO A 65 4.79 28.60 0.91
N LYS A 66 4.25 27.41 1.12
CA LYS A 66 4.19 26.77 2.45
C LYS A 66 5.57 26.41 2.98
N LYS A 67 6.49 26.08 2.09
CA LYS A 67 7.89 25.77 2.46
C LYS A 67 8.86 26.65 1.68
N PRO A 68 9.97 27.05 2.29
CA PRO A 68 11.04 27.75 1.58
C PRO A 68 11.53 26.92 0.39
N GLY A 69 11.67 27.55 -0.77
CA GLY A 69 12.14 26.91 -2.00
C GLY A 69 11.06 26.20 -2.83
N ASP A 70 9.81 26.15 -2.38
CA ASP A 70 8.72 25.71 -3.26
C ASP A 70 8.54 26.69 -4.42
N LEU A 71 8.21 26.15 -5.59
CA LEU A 71 7.82 26.97 -6.72
C LEU A 71 6.55 27.76 -6.40
N VAL A 72 6.44 28.93 -6.95
CA VAL A 72 5.24 29.77 -6.88
C VAL A 72 4.75 30.07 -8.28
N PRO A 73 3.46 30.31 -8.48
CA PRO A 73 2.93 30.72 -9.78
C PRO A 73 3.64 31.99 -10.27
N ALA A 74 4.06 31.98 -11.52
CA ALA A 74 4.73 33.10 -12.16
C ALA A 74 4.46 33.12 -13.68
N GLY A 75 4.47 34.31 -14.30
CA GLY A 75 4.43 34.45 -15.74
C GLY A 75 3.23 33.82 -16.42
N GLN A 76 3.41 32.68 -17.07
CA GLN A 76 2.33 31.95 -17.75
C GLN A 76 1.86 30.78 -16.91
N VAL A 77 0.55 30.59 -16.88
CA VAL A 77 -0.10 29.48 -16.16
C VAL A 77 -0.94 28.63 -17.12
N ALA A 78 -1.14 27.38 -16.76
CA ALA A 78 -2.03 26.50 -17.55
C ALA A 78 -3.48 26.74 -17.12
N GLN A 79 -4.30 27.29 -18.04
CA GLN A 79 -5.75 27.28 -17.89
C GLN A 79 -6.31 25.95 -18.40
N LEU A 80 -7.19 25.36 -17.64
CA LEU A 80 -7.77 24.06 -17.88
C LEU A 80 -9.29 24.13 -17.79
N ASP A 81 -9.94 23.80 -18.90
CA ASP A 81 -11.40 23.67 -19.01
C ASP A 81 -11.71 22.19 -19.26
N ALA A 82 -12.15 21.50 -18.25
CA ALA A 82 -12.42 20.06 -18.27
C ALA A 82 -13.92 19.80 -18.18
N GLN A 83 -14.45 19.00 -19.10
CA GLN A 83 -15.77 18.38 -18.95
C GLN A 83 -15.69 17.15 -18.03
N ALA A 84 -16.84 16.70 -17.54
CA ALA A 84 -16.93 15.51 -16.72
C ALA A 84 -16.28 14.29 -17.42
N ASN A 85 -15.62 13.43 -16.62
CA ASN A 85 -14.90 12.23 -17.07
C ASN A 85 -13.71 12.51 -18.02
N SER A 86 -13.10 13.68 -17.88
CA SER A 86 -11.88 14.05 -18.60
C SER A 86 -10.63 13.81 -17.76
N TYR A 87 -9.47 13.72 -18.40
CA TYR A 87 -8.19 13.64 -17.70
C TYR A 87 -7.07 14.39 -18.44
N LEU A 88 -6.09 14.83 -17.66
CA LEU A 88 -4.84 15.41 -18.13
C LEU A 88 -3.69 14.58 -17.53
N ALA A 89 -2.82 14.01 -18.35
CA ALA A 89 -1.74 13.15 -17.90
C ALA A 89 -0.38 13.57 -18.48
N LEU A 90 0.68 13.37 -17.72
CA LEU A 90 2.05 13.43 -18.25
C LEU A 90 2.22 12.40 -19.36
N LYS A 91 2.97 12.75 -20.42
CA LYS A 91 3.22 11.85 -21.55
C LYS A 91 4.16 10.70 -21.14
N LYS A 92 4.04 9.57 -21.85
CA LYS A 92 4.85 8.36 -21.62
C LYS A 92 6.31 8.48 -22.08
N ASP A 93 6.57 9.34 -23.03
CA ASP A 93 7.89 9.57 -23.63
C ASP A 93 8.79 10.54 -22.82
N LEU A 94 8.25 11.08 -21.73
CA LEU A 94 9.04 11.86 -20.78
C LEU A 94 9.97 10.96 -19.96
N PRO A 95 11.10 11.49 -19.50
CA PRO A 95 11.93 10.77 -18.54
C PRO A 95 11.12 10.33 -17.33
N ARG A 96 11.21 9.03 -16.97
CA ARG A 96 10.50 8.49 -15.81
C ARG A 96 10.96 9.19 -14.53
N ILE A 97 9.99 9.61 -13.74
CA ILE A 97 10.23 10.11 -12.39
C ILE A 97 10.41 8.92 -11.46
N PRO A 98 11.44 8.89 -10.61
CA PRO A 98 11.59 7.85 -9.60
C PRO A 98 10.57 8.04 -8.46
N TRP A 99 9.30 7.74 -8.73
CA TRP A 99 8.18 7.93 -7.79
C TRP A 99 8.38 7.20 -6.46
N GLU A 100 9.13 6.10 -6.47
CA GLU A 100 9.53 5.38 -5.26
C GLU A 100 10.38 6.23 -4.31
N ARG A 101 11.04 7.27 -4.83
CA ARG A 101 11.84 8.23 -4.07
C ARG A 101 11.11 9.54 -3.78
N ALA A 102 9.98 9.78 -4.42
CA ALA A 102 9.24 11.03 -4.23
C ALA A 102 8.62 11.04 -2.82
N GLU A 103 8.91 12.09 -2.06
CA GLU A 103 8.42 12.28 -0.69
C GLU A 103 7.11 13.07 -0.68
N ARG A 104 7.01 14.03 -1.59
CA ARG A 104 5.91 14.98 -1.65
C ARG A 104 5.66 15.40 -3.09
N ILE A 105 4.40 15.64 -3.42
CA ILE A 105 3.99 16.41 -4.59
C ILE A 105 3.33 17.70 -4.13
N SER A 106 3.62 18.80 -4.80
CA SER A 106 2.92 20.06 -4.58
C SER A 106 2.68 20.77 -5.90
N PHE A 107 1.61 21.55 -5.96
CA PHE A 107 1.22 22.36 -7.11
C PHE A 107 0.29 23.47 -6.65
N TRP A 108 0.15 24.48 -7.48
CA TRP A 108 -0.80 25.55 -7.25
C TRP A 108 -1.99 25.42 -8.16
N VAL A 109 -3.16 25.69 -7.60
CA VAL A 109 -4.44 25.69 -8.32
C VAL A 109 -5.15 26.99 -8.05
N GLY A 110 -5.55 27.69 -9.11
CA GLY A 110 -6.32 28.90 -9.07
C GLY A 110 -7.78 28.66 -9.47
N ARG A 111 -8.70 29.34 -8.77
CA ARG A 111 -10.13 29.36 -9.06
C ARG A 111 -10.65 30.79 -9.07
N SER A 112 -11.48 31.15 -10.05
CA SER A 112 -12.14 32.46 -10.03
C SER A 112 -13.21 32.53 -8.92
N PRO A 113 -13.54 33.72 -8.43
CA PRO A 113 -14.64 33.90 -7.46
C PRO A 113 -16.00 33.43 -8.01
N ALA A 114 -16.22 33.52 -9.32
CA ALA A 114 -17.46 33.08 -9.97
C ALA A 114 -17.58 31.56 -9.90
N GLU A 115 -16.49 30.85 -10.15
CA GLU A 115 -16.45 29.37 -10.07
C GLU A 115 -16.55 28.86 -8.64
N ALA A 116 -15.86 29.48 -7.69
CA ALA A 116 -15.99 29.13 -6.30
C ALA A 116 -17.41 29.34 -5.75
N LYS A 117 -18.16 30.31 -6.30
CA LYS A 117 -19.57 30.51 -5.96
C LYS A 117 -20.48 29.45 -6.60
N ARG A 118 -20.17 29.01 -7.84
CA ARG A 118 -20.94 27.99 -8.57
C ARG A 118 -20.77 26.61 -7.95
N ASP A 119 -19.55 26.27 -7.61
CA ASP A 119 -19.14 25.01 -7.02
C ASP A 119 -18.22 25.28 -5.84
N PRO A 120 -18.72 25.32 -4.59
CA PRO A 120 -17.92 25.60 -3.40
C PRO A 120 -16.79 24.62 -3.18
N ASP A 121 -17.00 23.32 -3.48
CA ASP A 121 -16.09 22.21 -3.20
C ASP A 121 -15.65 21.51 -4.48
N CYS A 122 -14.96 22.23 -5.36
CA CYS A 122 -14.43 21.61 -6.60
C CYS A 122 -13.49 20.45 -6.28
N THR A 123 -13.72 19.32 -6.94
CA THR A 123 -12.94 18.12 -6.67
C THR A 123 -12.36 17.52 -7.94
N PHE A 124 -11.15 16.97 -7.83
CA PHE A 124 -10.54 16.14 -8.87
C PHE A 124 -9.67 15.06 -8.22
N ASP A 125 -9.36 14.02 -8.99
CA ASP A 125 -8.48 12.95 -8.53
C ASP A 125 -7.06 13.14 -9.09
N LEU A 126 -6.06 13.04 -8.23
CA LEU A 126 -4.66 12.87 -8.60
C LEU A 126 -4.41 11.37 -8.74
N LEU A 127 -3.99 10.94 -9.93
CA LEU A 127 -3.79 9.53 -10.27
C LEU A 127 -2.33 9.26 -10.60
N PHE A 128 -1.83 8.13 -10.14
CA PHE A 128 -0.52 7.59 -10.49
C PHE A 128 -0.74 6.33 -11.32
N LEU A 129 -0.27 6.35 -12.56
CA LEU A 129 -0.58 5.35 -13.58
C LEU A 129 0.63 4.49 -13.89
N ASP A 130 0.40 3.20 -14.15
CA ASP A 130 1.41 2.27 -14.66
C ASP A 130 1.58 2.39 -16.20
N ALA A 131 2.49 1.59 -16.76
CA ALA A 131 2.76 1.55 -18.20
C ALA A 131 1.51 1.17 -19.04
N ALA A 132 0.56 0.43 -18.46
CA ALA A 132 -0.70 0.06 -19.11
C ALA A 132 -1.83 1.08 -18.89
N ASN A 133 -1.56 2.24 -18.29
CA ASN A 133 -2.52 3.27 -17.89
C ASN A 133 -3.51 2.83 -16.79
N ARG A 134 -3.19 1.81 -16.02
CA ARG A 134 -4.00 1.43 -14.88
C ARG A 134 -3.62 2.30 -13.68
N THR A 135 -4.59 2.73 -12.91
CA THR A 135 -4.34 3.49 -11.69
C THR A 135 -3.71 2.58 -10.63
N VAL A 136 -2.52 2.93 -10.16
CA VAL A 136 -1.81 2.26 -9.06
C VAL A 136 -2.16 2.91 -7.74
N PHE A 137 -2.11 4.24 -7.70
CA PHE A 137 -2.46 5.05 -6.54
C PHE A 137 -3.38 6.19 -6.94
N SER A 138 -4.18 6.65 -6.00
CA SER A 138 -5.07 7.80 -6.21
C SER A 138 -5.23 8.65 -4.96
N ARG A 139 -5.44 9.95 -5.16
CA ARG A 139 -5.76 10.90 -4.10
C ARG A 139 -6.84 11.86 -4.59
N LYS A 140 -7.96 11.93 -3.88
CA LYS A 140 -8.96 12.99 -4.10
C LYS A 140 -8.40 14.31 -3.57
N VAL A 141 -8.44 15.35 -4.39
CA VAL A 141 -8.13 16.73 -4.04
C VAL A 141 -9.44 17.48 -3.94
N VAL A 142 -9.61 18.23 -2.86
CA VAL A 142 -10.76 19.11 -2.63
C VAL A 142 -10.24 20.53 -2.53
N LEU A 143 -10.78 21.40 -3.38
CA LEU A 143 -10.46 22.81 -3.37
C LEU A 143 -11.65 23.59 -2.81
N THR A 144 -11.42 24.36 -1.78
CA THR A 144 -12.44 25.20 -1.14
C THR A 144 -12.12 26.67 -1.38
N GLY A 145 -13.15 27.46 -1.70
CA GLY A 145 -12.98 28.91 -1.90
C GLY A 145 -12.39 29.30 -3.26
N SER A 146 -11.96 30.56 -3.39
CA SER A 146 -11.42 31.18 -4.61
C SER A 146 -9.96 31.60 -4.43
N GLY A 147 -9.32 32.00 -5.53
CA GLY A 147 -7.93 32.41 -5.57
C GLY A 147 -6.96 31.24 -5.71
N TRP A 148 -5.68 31.53 -5.56
CA TRP A 148 -4.62 30.55 -5.65
C TRP A 148 -4.45 29.78 -4.35
N GLN A 149 -4.45 28.47 -4.44
CA GLN A 149 -4.27 27.54 -3.31
C GLN A 149 -3.08 26.61 -3.60
N GLN A 150 -2.16 26.47 -2.65
CA GLN A 150 -1.12 25.45 -2.73
C GLN A 150 -1.68 24.13 -2.22
N VAL A 151 -1.74 23.15 -3.10
CA VAL A 151 -1.99 21.74 -2.76
C VAL A 151 -0.66 21.09 -2.45
N GLU A 152 -0.54 20.50 -1.27
CA GLU A 152 0.64 19.77 -0.84
C GLU A 152 0.20 18.37 -0.37
N ILE A 153 0.76 17.34 -0.95
CA ILE A 153 0.41 15.95 -0.65
C ILE A 153 1.68 15.16 -0.40
N PRO A 154 1.96 14.77 0.85
CA PRO A 154 2.97 13.76 1.14
C PRO A 154 2.57 12.45 0.47
N LEU A 155 3.50 11.81 -0.28
CA LEU A 155 3.15 10.63 -1.06
C LEU A 155 2.84 9.40 -0.19
N GLU A 156 3.30 9.39 1.04
CA GLU A 156 2.93 8.36 2.02
C GLU A 156 1.42 8.30 2.32
N TRP A 157 0.70 9.43 2.10
CA TRP A 157 -0.74 9.56 2.28
C TRP A 157 -1.54 9.42 0.99
N ILE A 158 -0.97 8.83 -0.05
CA ILE A 158 -1.68 8.49 -1.28
C ILE A 158 -2.02 6.99 -1.24
N ALA A 159 -3.31 6.70 -1.23
CA ALA A 159 -3.77 5.33 -1.09
C ALA A 159 -3.59 4.53 -2.38
N PRO A 160 -3.24 3.24 -2.31
CA PRO A 160 -3.35 2.35 -3.44
C PRO A 160 -4.80 2.26 -3.93
N THR A 161 -4.98 1.88 -5.17
CA THR A 161 -6.31 1.59 -5.73
C THR A 161 -6.95 0.46 -4.90
N PRO A 162 -8.23 0.56 -4.52
CA PRO A 162 -8.89 -0.47 -3.73
C PRO A 162 -8.71 -1.87 -4.33
N GLY A 163 -8.41 -2.84 -3.48
CA GLY A 163 -8.13 -4.22 -3.89
C GLY A 163 -6.76 -4.45 -4.55
N GLN A 164 -5.86 -3.46 -4.49
CA GLN A 164 -4.50 -3.57 -5.02
C GLN A 164 -3.47 -3.15 -3.98
N VAL A 165 -2.33 -3.81 -3.96
CA VAL A 165 -1.12 -3.27 -3.33
C VAL A 165 -0.45 -2.37 -4.35
N GLY A 166 -0.30 -1.10 -4.00
CA GLY A 166 0.42 -0.16 -4.85
C GLY A 166 1.91 -0.41 -4.76
N ASP A 167 2.58 -0.52 -5.89
CA ASP A 167 4.03 -0.55 -5.98
C ASP A 167 4.52 0.71 -6.71
N TRP A 168 5.22 1.58 -5.98
CA TRP A 168 5.72 2.84 -6.52
C TRP A 168 6.71 2.69 -7.69
N PRO A 169 7.58 1.67 -7.73
CA PRO A 169 8.39 1.40 -8.91
C PRO A 169 7.60 1.12 -10.20
N GLU A 170 6.35 0.68 -10.10
CA GLU A 170 5.48 0.46 -11.26
C GLU A 170 4.84 1.75 -11.81
N VAL A 171 4.92 2.85 -11.08
CA VAL A 171 4.35 4.13 -11.51
C VAL A 171 5.20 4.75 -12.60
N GLU A 172 4.58 4.98 -13.76
CA GLU A 172 5.21 5.62 -14.91
C GLU A 172 4.90 7.12 -14.97
N ARG A 173 3.69 7.53 -14.60
CA ARG A 173 3.24 8.90 -14.79
C ARG A 173 2.13 9.35 -13.85
N LEU A 174 1.99 10.66 -13.75
CA LEU A 174 0.95 11.36 -13.02
C LEU A 174 -0.18 11.78 -13.97
N ALA A 175 -1.42 11.80 -13.46
CA ALA A 175 -2.56 12.37 -14.14
C ALA A 175 -3.49 13.11 -13.15
N PHE A 176 -4.23 14.06 -13.68
CA PHE A 176 -5.37 14.71 -13.04
C PHE A 176 -6.63 14.21 -13.71
N SER A 177 -7.63 13.76 -12.96
CA SER A 177 -8.89 13.25 -13.49
C SER A 177 -10.05 14.03 -12.92
N PHE A 178 -10.94 14.48 -13.77
CA PHE A 178 -12.08 15.33 -13.45
C PHE A 178 -13.37 14.53 -13.65
N ARG A 179 -14.13 14.35 -12.56
CA ARG A 179 -15.42 13.66 -12.60
C ARG A 179 -16.57 14.58 -12.96
N GLU A 180 -16.36 15.87 -12.74
CA GLU A 180 -17.32 16.94 -12.97
C GLU A 180 -16.68 18.02 -13.82
N GLU A 181 -17.50 18.92 -14.41
CA GLU A 181 -17.02 20.07 -15.15
C GLU A 181 -16.20 20.98 -14.23
N SER A 182 -15.00 21.33 -14.67
CA SER A 182 -14.05 22.12 -13.87
C SER A 182 -13.32 23.14 -14.74
N HIS A 183 -13.21 24.36 -14.22
CA HIS A 183 -12.43 25.45 -14.81
C HIS A 183 -11.37 25.89 -13.80
N LEU A 184 -10.13 25.52 -14.06
CA LEU A 184 -9.03 25.69 -13.12
C LEU A 184 -7.81 26.30 -13.82
N THR A 185 -6.98 26.97 -13.04
CA THR A 185 -5.63 27.33 -13.46
C THR A 185 -4.64 26.50 -12.65
N PHE A 186 -3.60 25.97 -13.30
CA PHE A 186 -2.54 25.20 -12.65
C PHE A 186 -1.18 25.83 -12.89
N ASP A 187 -0.31 25.74 -11.88
CA ASP A 187 1.08 26.13 -12.03
C ASP A 187 1.98 25.46 -10.97
N ALA A 188 3.30 25.61 -11.19
CA ALA A 188 4.33 25.24 -10.24
C ALA A 188 4.20 23.82 -9.67
N LEU A 189 3.84 22.85 -10.52
CA LEU A 189 3.81 21.44 -10.15
C LEU A 189 5.24 20.95 -9.89
N GLN A 190 5.45 20.34 -8.74
CA GLN A 190 6.75 19.75 -8.36
C GLN A 190 6.59 18.46 -7.59
N ALA A 191 7.58 17.57 -7.72
CA ALA A 191 7.76 16.39 -6.88
C ALA A 191 9.15 16.47 -6.23
N ASP A 192 9.18 16.48 -4.91
CA ASP A 192 10.43 16.45 -4.14
C ASP A 192 10.89 15.00 -4.01
N LEU A 193 12.16 14.76 -4.32
CA LEU A 193 12.75 13.43 -4.38
C LEU A 193 13.73 13.23 -3.23
N GLY A 194 13.51 12.23 -2.40
CA GLY A 194 14.43 11.81 -1.35
C GLY A 194 15.65 11.06 -1.91
N ALA A 195 16.67 10.96 -1.09
CA ALA A 195 17.90 10.24 -1.45
C ALA A 195 17.68 8.72 -1.59
N ARG A 196 16.68 8.16 -0.93
CA ARG A 196 16.38 6.72 -0.89
C ARG A 196 14.91 6.46 -1.20
N PRO A 197 14.55 5.24 -1.63
CA PRO A 197 13.15 4.82 -1.73
C PRO A 197 12.43 4.99 -0.39
N ARG A 198 11.16 5.39 -0.45
CA ARG A 198 10.29 5.52 0.73
C ARG A 198 9.99 4.15 1.32
N GLN A 199 9.90 4.11 2.65
CA GLN A 199 9.58 2.89 3.40
C GLN A 199 8.10 2.84 3.86
N GLY A 200 7.21 3.60 3.21
CA GLY A 200 5.83 3.79 3.66
C GLY A 200 5.76 4.68 4.92
N ILE A 201 4.60 4.69 5.57
CA ILE A 201 4.37 5.50 6.76
C ILE A 201 5.17 4.91 7.93
N SER A 202 5.96 5.75 8.59
CA SER A 202 6.73 5.34 9.77
C SER A 202 5.82 5.11 10.98
N LEU A 203 6.28 4.29 11.92
CA LEU A 203 5.59 4.13 13.20
C LEU A 203 5.47 5.47 13.93
N ALA A 204 6.51 6.28 13.92
CA ALA A 204 6.52 7.62 14.54
C ALA A 204 5.45 8.54 13.97
N THR A 205 5.18 8.48 12.66
CA THR A 205 4.11 9.24 12.01
C THR A 205 2.72 8.68 12.36
N MET A 206 2.60 7.37 12.50
CA MET A 206 1.31 6.70 12.73
C MET A 206 0.85 6.78 14.19
N LEU A 207 1.73 6.67 15.17
CA LEU A 207 1.35 6.62 16.58
C LEU A 207 0.52 7.83 17.05
N PRO A 208 0.82 9.08 16.67
CA PRO A 208 -0.02 10.23 17.04
C PRO A 208 -1.42 10.20 16.42
N ILE A 209 -1.58 9.54 15.26
CA ILE A 209 -2.88 9.37 14.60
C ILE A 209 -3.67 8.25 15.26
N ALA A 210 -2.99 7.16 15.61
CA ALA A 210 -3.59 6.03 16.29
C ALA A 210 -4.00 6.39 17.73
N PHE A 211 -3.10 6.99 18.48
CA PHE A 211 -3.23 7.26 19.91
C PHE A 211 -3.10 8.76 20.25
N PRO A 212 -3.95 9.65 19.69
CA PRO A 212 -3.78 11.11 19.80
C PRO A 212 -3.86 11.62 21.24
N ASP A 213 -4.62 10.93 22.10
CA ASP A 213 -4.85 11.33 23.48
C ASP A 213 -3.88 10.65 24.48
N THR A 214 -2.96 9.82 23.97
CA THR A 214 -1.99 9.09 24.79
C THR A 214 -0.60 9.74 24.71
N PRO A 215 0.01 10.15 25.82
CA PRO A 215 1.37 10.64 25.82
C PRO A 215 2.35 9.62 25.22
N ALA A 216 3.28 10.07 24.36
CA ALA A 216 4.20 9.17 23.64
C ALA A 216 4.98 8.21 24.55
N LYS A 217 5.31 8.63 25.79
CA LYS A 217 6.01 7.81 26.80
C LYS A 217 5.17 6.65 27.35
N GLU A 218 3.86 6.70 27.19
CA GLU A 218 2.91 5.69 27.66
C GLU A 218 2.57 4.67 26.56
N ILE A 219 2.92 4.97 25.31
CA ILE A 219 2.77 4.04 24.20
C ILE A 219 3.92 3.03 24.27
N LYS A 220 3.57 1.76 24.41
CA LYS A 220 4.53 0.65 24.45
C LYS A 220 4.69 0.07 23.06
N THR A 221 5.93 -0.22 22.65
CA THR A 221 6.26 -0.79 21.35
C THR A 221 7.26 -1.93 21.49
N VAL A 222 7.10 -2.97 20.69
CA VAL A 222 8.07 -4.05 20.52
C VAL A 222 8.30 -4.27 19.03
N GLU A 223 9.55 -4.24 18.63
CA GLU A 223 10.00 -4.56 17.28
C GLU A 223 10.65 -5.94 17.26
N ARG A 224 10.35 -6.72 16.23
CA ARG A 224 10.97 -8.00 15.89
C ARG A 224 11.41 -7.99 14.43
N ASP A 225 12.12 -9.00 14.00
CA ASP A 225 12.49 -9.11 12.59
C ASP A 225 11.25 -9.20 11.69
N GLY A 226 11.02 -8.14 10.93
CA GLY A 226 9.94 -8.04 9.95
C GLY A 226 8.57 -7.62 10.51
N TYR A 227 8.41 -7.29 11.79
CA TYR A 227 7.15 -6.78 12.33
C TYR A 227 7.28 -5.93 13.59
N VAL A 228 6.22 -5.20 13.92
CA VAL A 228 6.10 -4.37 15.12
C VAL A 228 4.72 -4.50 15.75
N VAL A 229 4.69 -4.51 17.09
CA VAL A 229 3.46 -4.41 17.89
C VAL A 229 3.51 -3.13 18.71
N ALA A 230 2.46 -2.33 18.69
CA ALA A 230 2.34 -1.12 19.50
C ALA A 230 0.99 -1.08 20.23
N THR A 231 0.98 -0.54 21.45
CA THR A 231 -0.24 -0.43 22.27
C THR A 231 -0.21 0.77 23.19
N ASN A 232 -1.39 1.33 23.47
CA ASN A 232 -1.61 2.27 24.56
C ASN A 232 -2.36 1.64 25.75
N ALA A 233 -2.65 0.34 25.71
CA ALA A 233 -3.29 -0.35 26.84
C ALA A 233 -2.29 -0.58 27.98
N ALA A 234 -2.63 -0.10 29.19
CA ALA A 234 -1.74 -0.15 30.34
C ALA A 234 -1.36 -1.57 30.74
N ASP A 235 -2.30 -2.50 30.66
CA ASP A 235 -2.17 -3.93 31.06
C ASP A 235 -1.73 -4.82 29.89
N CYS A 236 -1.63 -4.30 28.67
CA CYS A 236 -1.09 -5.03 27.54
C CYS A 236 0.44 -4.95 27.55
N ASP A 237 1.10 -6.10 27.57
CA ASP A 237 2.52 -6.20 27.25
C ASP A 237 2.69 -6.58 25.79
N PRO A 238 3.18 -5.67 24.92
CA PRO A 238 3.35 -5.97 23.51
C PRO A 238 4.41 -7.05 23.24
N ALA A 239 5.33 -7.31 24.17
CA ALA A 239 6.30 -8.40 24.04
C ALA A 239 5.60 -9.76 24.11
N THR A 240 4.67 -9.93 25.04
CA THR A 240 3.87 -11.17 25.16
C THR A 240 3.04 -11.41 23.89
N VAL A 241 2.45 -10.37 23.30
CA VAL A 241 1.74 -10.50 22.01
C VAL A 241 2.71 -10.87 20.88
N ALA A 242 3.88 -10.23 20.83
CA ALA A 242 4.89 -10.53 19.82
C ALA A 242 5.40 -11.98 19.92
N ASP A 243 5.55 -12.51 21.13
CA ASP A 243 5.97 -13.90 21.35
C ASP A 243 4.91 -14.91 20.85
N ILE A 244 3.63 -14.56 20.89
CA ILE A 244 2.54 -15.36 20.28
C ILE A 244 2.58 -15.30 18.75
N LEU A 245 2.90 -14.12 18.19
CA LEU A 245 2.99 -13.92 16.75
C LEU A 245 4.23 -14.58 16.12
N GLN A 246 5.30 -14.74 16.88
CA GLN A 246 6.58 -15.24 16.37
C GLN A 246 6.47 -16.61 15.67
N PRO A 247 5.85 -17.66 16.25
CA PRO A 247 5.67 -18.95 15.57
C PRO A 247 4.84 -18.83 14.28
N VAL A 248 3.86 -17.92 14.25
CA VAL A 248 3.04 -17.66 13.07
C VAL A 248 3.89 -17.04 11.95
N VAL A 249 4.73 -16.05 12.28
CA VAL A 249 5.67 -15.43 11.32
C VAL A 249 6.66 -16.48 10.78
N GLU A 250 7.21 -17.33 11.63
CA GLU A 250 8.13 -18.40 11.21
C GLU A 250 7.45 -19.37 10.25
N GLN A 251 6.20 -19.75 10.56
CA GLN A 251 5.44 -20.65 9.68
C GLN A 251 5.09 -19.99 8.34
N MET A 252 4.59 -18.74 8.35
CA MET A 252 4.34 -17.98 7.12
C MET A 252 5.60 -17.82 6.27
N THR A 253 6.74 -17.60 6.90
CA THR A 253 8.04 -17.47 6.21
C THR A 253 8.44 -18.76 5.48
N LYS A 254 8.08 -19.93 6.01
CA LYS A 254 8.31 -21.23 5.35
C LYS A 254 7.33 -21.47 4.20
N ASP A 255 6.06 -21.15 4.44
CA ASP A 255 4.97 -21.52 3.55
C ASP A 255 4.86 -20.59 2.33
N LEU A 256 5.24 -19.30 2.46
CA LEU A 256 4.92 -18.25 1.50
C LEU A 256 6.16 -17.69 0.78
N PRO A 257 6.04 -17.23 -0.48
CA PRO A 257 7.14 -16.64 -1.24
C PRO A 257 7.33 -15.17 -0.85
N LEU A 258 7.89 -14.93 0.33
CA LEU A 258 8.07 -13.57 0.84
C LEU A 258 8.93 -12.71 -0.07
N GLN A 259 8.58 -11.43 -0.15
CA GLN A 259 9.40 -10.43 -0.81
C GLN A 259 10.30 -9.73 0.20
N PRO A 260 11.53 -9.35 -0.19
CA PRO A 260 12.31 -8.43 0.60
C PRO A 260 11.53 -7.11 0.71
N SER A 261 10.83 -6.90 1.81
CA SER A 261 10.13 -5.65 2.08
C SER A 261 10.86 -4.88 3.16
N ALA A 262 11.07 -3.59 2.93
CA ALA A 262 11.54 -2.69 3.95
C ALA A 262 10.45 -2.33 4.97
N THR A 263 9.18 -2.62 4.64
CA THR A 263 8.04 -2.28 5.50
C THR A 263 7.70 -3.46 6.39
N PRO A 264 7.83 -3.35 7.73
CA PRO A 264 7.43 -4.41 8.66
C PRO A 264 5.90 -4.58 8.67
N ALA A 265 5.42 -5.78 9.01
CA ALA A 265 4.03 -5.99 9.38
C ALA A 265 3.74 -5.28 10.72
N ARG A 266 2.53 -4.80 10.93
CA ARG A 266 2.22 -3.91 12.04
C ARG A 266 0.92 -4.31 12.71
N LEU A 267 0.93 -4.33 14.05
CA LEU A 267 -0.26 -4.51 14.87
C LEU A 267 -0.38 -3.38 15.88
N LEU A 268 -1.47 -2.64 15.83
CA LEU A 268 -1.85 -1.62 16.79
C LEU A 268 -2.96 -2.15 17.71
N ILE A 269 -2.72 -2.15 19.01
CA ILE A 269 -3.67 -2.60 20.02
C ILE A 269 -4.14 -1.39 20.83
N PHE A 270 -5.42 -1.06 20.73
CA PHE A 270 -6.03 0.08 21.40
C PHE A 270 -6.52 -0.29 22.79
N ALA A 271 -6.33 0.58 23.76
CA ALA A 271 -6.76 0.35 25.16
C ALA A 271 -8.26 0.09 25.27
N THR A 272 -9.07 0.71 24.42
CA THR A 272 -10.53 0.58 24.43
C THR A 272 -11.12 0.34 23.04
N ARG A 273 -12.30 -0.30 22.99
CA ARG A 273 -13.06 -0.45 21.74
C ARG A 273 -13.42 0.91 21.12
N GLN A 274 -13.70 1.91 21.94
CA GLN A 274 -14.06 3.24 21.45
C GLN A 274 -12.89 3.92 20.72
N GLU A 275 -11.67 3.85 21.25
CA GLU A 275 -10.48 4.37 20.58
C GLU A 275 -10.20 3.64 19.28
N TYR A 276 -10.27 2.30 19.31
CA TYR A 276 -10.15 1.45 18.14
C TYR A 276 -11.12 1.86 17.04
N GLN A 277 -12.40 2.05 17.34
CA GLN A 277 -13.42 2.43 16.36
C GLN A 277 -13.19 3.83 15.75
N LYS A 278 -12.55 4.75 16.47
CA LYS A 278 -12.23 6.09 15.97
C LYS A 278 -11.02 6.12 15.03
N PHE A 279 -10.17 5.09 15.04
CA PHE A 279 -8.94 5.09 14.23
C PHE A 279 -9.20 5.04 12.72
N PRO A 280 -10.06 4.17 12.15
CA PRO A 280 -10.28 4.14 10.71
C PRO A 280 -10.73 5.47 10.10
N PRO A 281 -11.69 6.22 10.67
CA PRO A 281 -12.03 7.54 10.18
C PRO A 281 -10.82 8.50 10.19
N ARG A 282 -10.06 8.54 11.29
CA ARG A 282 -8.86 9.39 11.40
C ARG A 282 -7.79 9.04 10.37
N LEU A 283 -7.57 7.74 10.15
CA LEU A 283 -6.63 7.28 9.14
C LEU A 283 -7.12 7.62 7.74
N ALA A 284 -8.40 7.39 7.44
CA ALA A 284 -8.99 7.69 6.14
C ALA A 284 -8.90 9.19 5.79
N GLU A 285 -9.09 10.06 6.77
CA GLU A 285 -8.92 11.51 6.61
C GLU A 285 -7.52 11.88 6.12
N GLN A 286 -6.46 11.22 6.64
CA GLN A 286 -5.08 11.44 6.16
C GLN A 286 -4.95 11.11 4.67
N TYR A 287 -5.71 10.14 4.17
CA TYR A 287 -5.75 9.78 2.75
C TYR A 287 -6.78 10.59 1.94
N GLY A 288 -7.46 11.58 2.54
CA GLY A 288 -8.55 12.32 1.90
C GLY A 288 -9.73 11.43 1.52
N LYS A 289 -10.03 10.45 2.36
CA LYS A 289 -11.14 9.49 2.21
C LYS A 289 -12.02 9.51 3.45
N GLU A 290 -13.19 8.89 3.33
CA GLU A 290 -14.06 8.59 4.46
C GLU A 290 -14.00 7.10 4.75
N ALA A 291 -14.13 6.73 6.01
CA ALA A 291 -14.27 5.35 6.44
C ALA A 291 -15.36 5.23 7.50
N ALA A 292 -16.13 4.15 7.40
CA ALA A 292 -17.11 3.80 8.40
C ALA A 292 -16.44 3.29 9.69
N LEU A 293 -17.17 3.38 10.81
CA LEU A 293 -16.75 2.75 12.07
C LEU A 293 -16.77 1.22 11.92
N PRO A 294 -15.68 0.51 12.28
CA PRO A 294 -15.67 -0.95 12.21
C PRO A 294 -16.66 -1.56 13.20
N GLN A 295 -17.35 -2.60 12.76
CA GLN A 295 -18.26 -3.38 13.60
C GLN A 295 -17.55 -4.63 14.19
N SER A 296 -16.48 -5.09 13.56
CA SER A 296 -15.65 -6.21 13.99
C SER A 296 -14.78 -5.86 15.21
N ASP A 297 -14.15 -6.86 15.81
CA ASP A 297 -13.20 -6.71 16.92
C ASP A 297 -11.77 -6.37 16.49
N GLY A 298 -11.49 -6.50 15.21
CA GLY A 298 -10.26 -6.12 14.54
C GLY A 298 -10.53 -5.77 13.09
N PHE A 299 -9.62 -5.09 12.46
CA PHE A 299 -9.58 -4.87 11.01
C PHE A 299 -8.14 -4.52 10.59
N THR A 300 -7.86 -4.75 9.33
CA THR A 300 -6.61 -4.31 8.71
C THR A 300 -6.91 -3.32 7.59
N LEU A 301 -6.23 -2.19 7.61
CA LEU A 301 -6.35 -1.14 6.61
C LEU A 301 -4.95 -0.66 6.19
N LEU A 302 -4.65 -0.81 4.88
CA LEU A 302 -3.40 -0.33 4.29
C LEU A 302 -2.15 -0.86 5.01
N GLY A 303 -2.16 -2.15 5.35
CA GLY A 303 -1.07 -2.83 6.04
C GLY A 303 -0.98 -2.56 7.54
N TRP A 304 -1.94 -1.85 8.13
CA TRP A 304 -2.05 -1.61 9.57
C TRP A 304 -3.12 -2.50 10.17
N ALA A 305 -2.70 -3.60 10.80
CA ALA A 305 -3.58 -4.44 11.59
C ALA A 305 -3.94 -3.74 12.90
N THR A 306 -5.19 -3.83 13.29
CA THR A 306 -5.70 -3.14 14.48
C THR A 306 -6.70 -3.98 15.24
N ALA A 307 -6.68 -3.90 16.57
CA ALA A 307 -7.69 -4.50 17.43
C ALA A 307 -7.78 -3.75 18.76
N SER A 308 -8.88 -3.93 19.49
CA SER A 308 -9.00 -3.42 20.85
C SER A 308 -8.44 -4.44 21.86
N TRP A 309 -7.90 -3.96 22.98
CA TRP A 309 -7.56 -4.78 24.12
C TRP A 309 -8.82 -5.28 24.84
N ASP A 310 -8.75 -6.51 25.32
CA ASP A 310 -9.75 -7.11 26.20
C ASP A 310 -9.02 -7.76 27.37
N ALA A 311 -9.16 -7.20 28.57
CA ALA A 311 -8.46 -7.67 29.75
C ALA A 311 -8.84 -9.10 30.17
N GLN A 312 -10.05 -9.60 29.77
CA GLN A 312 -10.46 -10.98 30.07
C GLN A 312 -9.75 -12.00 29.19
N GLN A 313 -9.51 -11.68 27.94
CA GLN A 313 -8.81 -12.54 26.99
C GLN A 313 -7.28 -12.32 27.01
N GLY A 314 -6.85 -11.14 27.40
CA GLY A 314 -5.43 -10.77 27.45
C GLY A 314 -4.76 -10.87 26.07
N ALA A 315 -3.49 -11.30 26.07
CA ALA A 315 -2.72 -11.48 24.84
C ALA A 315 -3.18 -12.70 23.99
N GLN A 316 -4.00 -13.59 24.55
CA GLN A 316 -4.49 -14.81 23.90
C GLN A 316 -5.67 -14.57 22.94
N ARG A 317 -5.89 -13.34 22.52
CA ARG A 317 -6.99 -12.96 21.64
C ARG A 317 -6.74 -13.41 20.21
N PRO A 318 -7.54 -14.33 19.62
CA PRO A 318 -7.30 -14.85 18.28
C PRO A 318 -7.31 -13.77 17.19
N VAL A 319 -8.06 -12.67 17.37
CA VAL A 319 -8.15 -11.55 16.42
C VAL A 319 -6.79 -10.89 16.20
N PHE A 320 -5.86 -10.91 17.16
CA PHE A 320 -4.52 -10.36 16.98
C PHE A 320 -3.75 -11.10 15.90
N VAL A 321 -3.84 -12.44 15.88
CA VAL A 321 -3.23 -13.25 14.83
C VAL A 321 -3.93 -13.03 13.49
N HIS A 322 -5.25 -13.02 13.46
CA HIS A 322 -6.02 -12.83 12.23
C HIS A 322 -5.67 -11.53 11.52
N GLU A 323 -5.78 -10.41 12.22
CA GLU A 323 -5.47 -9.10 11.65
C GLU A 323 -3.99 -8.94 11.31
N PHE A 324 -3.12 -9.47 12.17
CA PHE A 324 -1.69 -9.44 11.91
C PHE A 324 -1.31 -10.19 10.62
N VAL A 325 -1.95 -11.33 10.32
CA VAL A 325 -1.73 -12.05 9.07
C VAL A 325 -2.10 -11.19 7.87
N HIS A 326 -3.21 -10.46 7.90
CA HIS A 326 -3.55 -9.51 6.83
C HIS A 326 -2.46 -8.46 6.62
N SER A 327 -1.99 -7.83 7.71
CA SER A 327 -0.87 -6.87 7.63
C SER A 327 0.39 -7.50 7.02
N PHE A 328 0.71 -8.73 7.43
CA PHE A 328 1.85 -9.46 6.91
C PHE A 328 1.73 -9.79 5.41
N LEU A 329 0.57 -10.25 4.96
CA LEU A 329 0.30 -10.54 3.56
C LEU A 329 0.36 -9.27 2.68
N GLU A 330 -0.16 -8.15 3.17
CA GLU A 330 -0.04 -6.87 2.46
C GLU A 330 1.41 -6.39 2.37
N THR A 331 2.13 -6.38 3.49
CA THR A 331 3.46 -5.76 3.57
C THR A 331 4.58 -6.67 3.06
N ARG A 332 4.48 -7.99 3.25
CA ARG A 332 5.54 -8.96 2.94
C ARG A 332 5.27 -9.78 1.68
N LEU A 333 4.02 -9.94 1.28
CA LEU A 333 3.63 -10.63 0.05
C LEU A 333 3.20 -9.67 -1.07
N GLY A 334 2.79 -8.46 -0.74
CA GLY A 334 2.20 -7.54 -1.69
C GLY A 334 0.83 -8.01 -2.18
N LEU A 335 0.02 -8.60 -1.30
CA LEU A 335 -1.37 -9.00 -1.56
C LEU A 335 -2.30 -8.02 -0.84
N ALA A 336 -3.11 -7.29 -1.61
CA ALA A 336 -4.08 -6.36 -1.04
C ALA A 336 -5.16 -7.09 -0.24
N ASN A 337 -5.53 -6.54 0.91
CA ASN A 337 -6.69 -7.00 1.65
C ASN A 337 -7.97 -6.36 1.10
N SER A 338 -8.80 -7.16 0.45
CA SER A 338 -10.15 -6.77 -0.01
C SER A 338 -11.24 -7.65 0.57
N GLY A 339 -10.94 -8.44 1.62
CA GLY A 339 -11.88 -9.38 2.23
C GLY A 339 -12.19 -10.59 1.33
N GLU A 340 -11.27 -10.97 0.46
CA GLU A 340 -11.44 -12.07 -0.48
C GLU A 340 -10.82 -13.39 0.05
N TRP A 341 -11.08 -14.49 -0.61
CA TRP A 341 -10.82 -15.85 -0.13
C TRP A 341 -9.37 -16.11 0.30
N LEU A 342 -8.38 -15.53 -0.38
CA LEU A 342 -6.97 -15.81 -0.10
C LEU A 342 -6.52 -15.10 1.18
N GLN A 343 -6.90 -13.83 1.33
CA GLN A 343 -6.61 -13.04 2.53
C GLN A 343 -7.34 -13.61 3.75
N GLU A 344 -8.66 -13.79 3.66
CA GLU A 344 -9.45 -14.31 4.78
C GLU A 344 -9.12 -15.79 5.07
N GLY A 345 -8.84 -16.56 4.01
CA GLY A 345 -8.46 -17.95 4.12
C GLY A 345 -7.14 -18.15 4.83
N LEU A 346 -6.08 -17.42 4.46
CA LEU A 346 -4.79 -17.49 5.13
C LEU A 346 -4.85 -16.94 6.55
N ALA A 347 -5.57 -15.80 6.77
CA ALA A 347 -5.74 -15.24 8.11
C ALA A 347 -6.43 -16.23 9.06
N THR A 348 -7.53 -16.84 8.62
CA THR A 348 -8.25 -17.85 9.41
C THR A 348 -7.41 -19.13 9.58
N TYR A 349 -6.70 -19.59 8.54
CA TYR A 349 -5.85 -20.76 8.60
C TYR A 349 -4.74 -20.61 9.67
N TYR A 350 -3.97 -19.53 9.64
CA TYR A 350 -2.92 -19.31 10.63
C TYR A 350 -3.47 -19.00 12.03
N GLN A 351 -4.61 -18.31 12.11
CA GLN A 351 -5.32 -18.14 13.39
C GLN A 351 -5.68 -19.48 14.02
N LEU A 352 -6.22 -20.43 13.25
CA LEU A 352 -6.57 -21.78 13.74
C LEU A 352 -5.36 -22.63 14.08
N GLN A 353 -4.20 -22.40 13.45
CA GLN A 353 -2.95 -23.04 13.86
C GLN A 353 -2.48 -22.53 15.24
N ALA A 354 -2.58 -21.21 15.48
CA ALA A 354 -2.21 -20.62 16.77
C ALA A 354 -3.23 -20.91 17.89
N TYR A 355 -4.52 -20.96 17.52
CA TYR A 355 -5.65 -21.14 18.44
C TYR A 355 -6.61 -22.21 17.94
N PRO A 356 -6.29 -23.51 18.07
CA PRO A 356 -7.17 -24.59 17.64
C PRO A 356 -8.52 -24.56 18.37
N GLN A 357 -9.59 -24.60 17.60
CA GLN A 357 -10.97 -24.61 18.12
C GLN A 357 -11.56 -26.03 17.99
N LYS A 358 -12.05 -26.58 19.09
CA LYS A 358 -12.52 -27.99 19.16
C LYS A 358 -13.73 -28.29 18.25
N ASN A 359 -14.57 -27.29 17.99
CA ASN A 359 -15.78 -27.44 17.17
C ASN A 359 -15.54 -27.28 15.66
N VAL A 360 -14.36 -26.83 15.24
CA VAL A 360 -14.07 -26.57 13.81
C VAL A 360 -14.12 -27.85 12.97
N PRO A 361 -13.54 -29.01 13.37
CA PRO A 361 -13.65 -30.24 12.59
C PRO A 361 -15.11 -30.67 12.36
N GLU A 362 -15.96 -30.61 13.38
CA GLU A 362 -17.38 -30.92 13.26
C GLU A 362 -18.10 -29.97 12.29
N PHE A 363 -17.85 -28.68 12.43
CA PHE A 363 -18.43 -27.65 11.55
C PHE A 363 -18.03 -27.86 10.08
N ILE A 364 -16.78 -28.22 9.81
CA ILE A 364 -16.29 -28.52 8.45
C ILE A 364 -16.96 -29.77 7.89
N ARG A 365 -17.05 -30.84 8.68
CA ARG A 365 -17.73 -32.10 8.26
C ARG A 365 -19.19 -31.85 7.90
N ASP A 366 -19.89 -31.11 8.73
CA ASP A 366 -21.29 -30.73 8.51
C ASP A 366 -21.46 -29.91 7.22
N GLY A 367 -20.57 -28.92 6.98
CA GLY A 367 -20.56 -28.13 5.76
C GLY A 367 -20.35 -28.96 4.50
N ILE A 368 -19.46 -29.93 4.54
CA ILE A 368 -19.22 -30.88 3.43
C ILE A 368 -20.41 -31.80 3.23
N ALA A 369 -20.97 -32.38 4.31
CA ALA A 369 -22.09 -33.30 4.24
C ALA A 369 -23.38 -32.64 3.69
N ARG A 370 -23.59 -31.36 3.97
CA ARG A 370 -24.73 -30.57 3.46
C ARG A 370 -24.45 -29.92 2.11
N GLU A 371 -23.31 -30.17 1.49
CA GLU A 371 -22.87 -29.53 0.24
C GLU A 371 -22.93 -27.98 0.27
N GLN A 372 -22.67 -27.40 1.43
CA GLN A 372 -22.67 -25.94 1.66
C GLN A 372 -21.37 -25.30 1.22
N PHE A 373 -21.02 -25.47 -0.05
CA PHE A 373 -19.80 -24.86 -0.62
C PHE A 373 -19.95 -24.63 -2.12
N ASP A 374 -19.28 -23.58 -2.57
CA ASP A 374 -19.08 -23.27 -3.99
C ASP A 374 -17.67 -22.66 -4.16
N LEU A 375 -16.67 -23.51 -4.46
CA LEU A 375 -15.30 -23.04 -4.60
C LEU A 375 -15.12 -22.07 -5.78
N LYS A 376 -15.94 -22.16 -6.82
CA LYS A 376 -15.89 -21.25 -7.95
C LYS A 376 -16.35 -19.85 -7.56
N ALA A 377 -17.46 -19.74 -6.84
CA ALA A 377 -17.92 -18.46 -6.30
C ALA A 377 -16.97 -17.92 -5.23
N LEU A 378 -16.51 -18.79 -4.30
CA LEU A 378 -15.57 -18.44 -3.23
C LEU A 378 -14.30 -17.79 -3.80
N THR A 379 -13.72 -18.40 -4.84
CA THR A 379 -12.44 -17.99 -5.42
C THR A 379 -12.57 -17.03 -6.61
N SER A 380 -13.68 -16.30 -6.69
CA SER A 380 -13.94 -15.34 -7.78
C SER A 380 -13.12 -14.04 -7.69
N GLY A 381 -12.38 -13.84 -6.61
CA GLY A 381 -11.63 -12.59 -6.34
C GLY A 381 -12.50 -11.45 -5.78
N LYS A 382 -13.73 -11.76 -5.36
CA LYS A 382 -14.66 -10.84 -4.69
C LYS A 382 -14.59 -11.03 -3.18
N PRO A 383 -15.00 -10.00 -2.39
CA PRO A 383 -15.16 -10.16 -0.94
C PRO A 383 -16.07 -11.36 -0.60
N ILE A 384 -15.71 -12.10 0.44
CA ILE A 384 -16.45 -13.27 0.90
C ILE A 384 -17.15 -13.00 2.24
N ALA A 385 -18.24 -13.72 2.50
CA ALA A 385 -18.93 -13.62 3.78
C ALA A 385 -18.19 -14.39 4.87
N ALA A 386 -18.24 -13.93 6.11
CA ALA A 386 -17.60 -14.60 7.25
C ALA A 386 -18.06 -16.06 7.43
N THR A 387 -19.28 -16.39 7.02
CA THR A 387 -19.83 -17.76 7.03
C THR A 387 -19.08 -18.70 6.10
N THR A 388 -18.28 -18.19 5.16
CA THR A 388 -17.48 -18.98 4.20
C THR A 388 -15.98 -19.00 4.54
N TYR A 389 -15.55 -18.38 5.63
CA TYR A 389 -14.13 -18.32 6.03
C TYR A 389 -13.54 -19.73 6.26
N TRP A 390 -14.35 -20.67 6.78
CA TRP A 390 -13.91 -22.06 6.94
C TRP A 390 -13.54 -22.71 5.61
N GLN A 391 -14.30 -22.43 4.52
CA GLN A 391 -14.01 -22.96 3.19
C GLN A 391 -12.70 -22.37 2.65
N ALA A 392 -12.53 -21.06 2.80
CA ALA A 392 -11.32 -20.35 2.41
C ALA A 392 -10.09 -20.88 3.20
N ALA A 393 -10.22 -21.03 4.52
CA ALA A 393 -9.16 -21.56 5.38
C ALA A 393 -8.76 -22.99 5.05
N THR A 394 -9.74 -23.87 4.80
CA THR A 394 -9.46 -25.27 4.43
C THR A 394 -8.91 -25.41 3.01
N LEU A 395 -9.32 -24.53 2.07
CA LEU A 395 -8.70 -24.45 0.75
C LEU A 395 -7.24 -23.96 0.84
N CYS A 396 -6.96 -22.93 1.64
CA CYS A 396 -5.59 -22.51 1.91
C CYS A 396 -4.77 -23.62 2.58
N SER A 397 -5.35 -24.36 3.52
CA SER A 397 -4.72 -25.54 4.13
C SER A 397 -4.33 -26.59 3.09
N LEU A 398 -5.21 -26.92 2.14
CA LEU A 398 -4.89 -27.81 1.01
C LEU A 398 -3.70 -27.26 0.22
N LEU A 399 -3.78 -26.01 -0.23
CA LEU A 399 -2.75 -25.40 -1.08
C LEU A 399 -1.37 -25.29 -0.41
N VAL A 400 -1.34 -25.12 0.92
CA VAL A 400 -0.12 -24.97 1.71
C VAL A 400 0.46 -26.33 2.14
N ARG A 401 -0.38 -27.37 2.38
CA ARG A 401 0.03 -28.61 3.03
C ARG A 401 0.08 -29.82 2.12
N ASP A 402 -0.77 -29.90 1.10
CA ASP A 402 -0.85 -31.05 0.23
C ASP A 402 0.39 -31.13 -0.69
N PRO A 403 1.07 -32.29 -0.78
CA PRO A 403 2.28 -32.45 -1.60
C PRO A 403 2.08 -32.16 -3.10
N THR A 404 0.85 -32.25 -3.62
CA THR A 404 0.51 -31.93 -5.01
C THR A 404 0.43 -30.45 -5.28
N TYR A 405 -0.07 -29.67 -4.31
CA TYR A 405 -0.35 -28.24 -4.45
C TYR A 405 0.73 -27.35 -3.84
N GLN A 406 1.35 -27.75 -2.73
CA GLN A 406 2.35 -26.98 -2.01
C GLN A 406 3.51 -26.47 -2.89
N PRO A 407 4.11 -27.27 -3.79
CA PRO A 407 5.16 -26.76 -4.68
C PRO A 407 4.68 -25.69 -5.66
N LYS A 408 3.39 -25.72 -6.05
CA LYS A 408 2.76 -24.81 -7.00
C LYS A 408 2.21 -23.56 -6.33
N PHE A 409 2.06 -23.55 -5.01
CA PHE A 409 1.43 -22.47 -4.28
C PHE A 409 2.23 -21.15 -4.39
N LYS A 410 3.55 -21.23 -4.38
CA LYS A 410 4.41 -20.04 -4.54
C LYS A 410 4.24 -19.40 -5.92
N ASP A 411 4.12 -20.21 -6.96
CA ASP A 411 3.88 -19.75 -8.34
C ASP A 411 2.46 -19.17 -8.48
N LEU A 412 1.49 -19.76 -7.78
CA LEU A 412 0.13 -19.23 -7.71
C LEU A 412 0.12 -17.82 -7.10
N ILE A 413 0.75 -17.63 -5.95
CA ILE A 413 0.86 -16.31 -5.32
C ILE A 413 1.52 -15.30 -6.27
N ALA A 414 2.59 -15.67 -6.95
CA ALA A 414 3.26 -14.79 -7.91
C ALA A 414 2.33 -14.43 -9.10
N ALA A 415 1.55 -15.39 -9.60
CA ALA A 415 0.59 -15.17 -10.68
C ALA A 415 -0.58 -14.26 -10.26
N LEU A 416 -1.14 -14.46 -9.07
CA LEU A 416 -2.20 -13.63 -8.49
C LEU A 416 -1.74 -12.17 -8.30
N ARG A 417 -0.53 -11.96 -7.78
CA ARG A 417 0.07 -10.63 -7.68
C ARG A 417 0.23 -9.96 -9.04
N LYS A 418 0.77 -10.68 -10.01
CA LYS A 418 0.97 -10.16 -11.39
C LYS A 418 -0.35 -9.80 -12.06
N SER A 419 -1.40 -10.58 -11.84
CA SER A 419 -2.73 -10.30 -12.38
C SER A 419 -3.46 -9.17 -11.64
N ARG A 420 -2.98 -8.81 -10.43
CA ARG A 420 -3.66 -7.89 -9.49
C ARG A 420 -5.09 -8.33 -9.19
N SER A 421 -5.31 -9.62 -9.12
CA SER A 421 -6.59 -10.24 -8.84
C SER A 421 -6.38 -11.56 -8.12
N THR A 422 -7.19 -11.86 -7.14
CA THR A 422 -7.19 -13.16 -6.44
C THR A 422 -8.17 -14.16 -7.05
N ALA A 423 -8.75 -13.85 -8.23
CA ALA A 423 -9.55 -14.82 -8.98
C ALA A 423 -8.72 -16.04 -9.37
N LEU A 424 -9.13 -17.24 -8.90
CA LEU A 424 -8.37 -18.47 -9.09
C LEU A 424 -8.53 -19.08 -10.48
N GLN A 425 -9.69 -18.90 -11.11
CA GLN A 425 -10.04 -19.54 -12.37
C GLN A 425 -8.98 -19.41 -13.49
N PRO A 426 -8.37 -18.23 -13.74
CA PRO A 426 -7.35 -18.08 -14.79
C PRO A 426 -6.08 -18.89 -14.55
N HIS A 427 -5.86 -19.33 -13.31
CA HIS A 427 -4.62 -19.96 -12.85
C HIS A 427 -4.75 -21.47 -12.60
N LEU A 428 -5.97 -22.03 -12.66
CA LEU A 428 -6.21 -23.47 -12.41
C LEU A 428 -5.41 -24.35 -13.37
N ALA A 429 -5.64 -24.20 -14.66
CA ALA A 429 -4.99 -25.04 -15.67
C ALA A 429 -3.50 -24.70 -15.84
N THR A 430 -3.14 -23.42 -15.76
CA THR A 430 -1.78 -22.94 -16.08
C THR A 430 -0.80 -23.07 -14.92
N VAL A 431 -1.26 -22.94 -13.68
CA VAL A 431 -0.41 -22.99 -12.48
C VAL A 431 -0.67 -24.25 -11.67
N LEU A 432 -1.94 -24.49 -11.27
CA LEU A 432 -2.29 -25.64 -10.44
C LEU A 432 -2.39 -26.95 -11.24
N GLN A 433 -2.60 -26.86 -12.56
CA GLN A 433 -2.73 -28.00 -13.48
C GLN A 433 -3.93 -28.89 -13.16
N VAL A 434 -5.04 -28.29 -12.76
CA VAL A 434 -6.31 -28.91 -12.46
C VAL A 434 -7.46 -28.07 -12.99
N ASP A 435 -8.67 -28.64 -13.03
CA ASP A 435 -9.92 -27.88 -13.17
C ASP A 435 -10.64 -27.72 -11.81
N PHE A 436 -11.81 -27.09 -11.81
CA PHE A 436 -12.59 -26.91 -10.58
C PHE A 436 -13.14 -28.19 -10.00
N ASP A 437 -13.48 -29.17 -10.84
CA ASP A 437 -14.05 -30.46 -10.39
C ASP A 437 -12.96 -31.24 -9.64
N GLN A 438 -11.77 -31.33 -10.21
CA GLN A 438 -10.62 -31.97 -9.56
C GLN A 438 -10.25 -31.26 -8.27
N LEU A 439 -10.12 -29.90 -8.29
CA LEU A 439 -9.81 -29.11 -7.09
C LEU A 439 -10.85 -29.34 -6.00
N THR A 440 -12.13 -29.38 -6.35
CA THR A 440 -13.23 -29.62 -5.39
C THR A 440 -13.16 -31.02 -4.79
N ALA A 441 -12.85 -32.04 -5.61
CA ALA A 441 -12.69 -33.42 -5.15
C ALA A 441 -11.51 -33.54 -4.16
N ASP A 442 -10.36 -32.97 -4.51
CA ASP A 442 -9.16 -32.97 -3.68
C ASP A 442 -9.37 -32.16 -2.38
N TRP A 443 -10.04 -31.03 -2.45
CA TRP A 443 -10.39 -30.22 -1.28
C TRP A 443 -11.33 -30.99 -0.32
N LYS A 444 -12.37 -31.65 -0.84
CA LYS A 444 -13.26 -32.48 -0.01
C LYS A 444 -12.51 -33.64 0.67
N LYS A 445 -11.58 -34.27 -0.05
CA LYS A 445 -10.71 -35.31 0.50
C LYS A 445 -9.84 -34.73 1.61
N HIS A 446 -9.16 -33.60 1.36
CA HIS A 446 -8.32 -32.92 2.35
C HIS A 446 -9.10 -32.55 3.61
N CYS A 447 -10.32 -32.01 3.46
CA CYS A 447 -11.15 -31.67 4.62
C CYS A 447 -11.46 -32.89 5.50
N ARG A 448 -11.71 -34.08 4.90
CA ARG A 448 -11.98 -35.32 5.64
C ARG A 448 -10.74 -35.86 6.36
N GLU A 449 -9.57 -35.71 5.76
CA GLU A 449 -8.30 -36.23 6.29
C GLU A 449 -7.66 -35.28 7.32
N ALA A 450 -7.68 -33.97 7.07
CA ALA A 450 -7.03 -33.00 7.92
C ALA A 450 -7.90 -32.52 9.11
N PHE A 451 -9.22 -32.72 9.03
CA PHE A 451 -10.19 -32.33 10.07
C PHE A 451 -11.12 -33.49 10.41
N PRO A 452 -10.58 -34.60 10.95
CA PRO A 452 -11.30 -35.86 11.24
C PRO A 452 -12.37 -35.73 12.33
#